data_42a9ab9e50e94044ca57d80fc7e5da3d
#
_entry.id   42a9ab9e50e94044ca57d80fc7e5da3d
#
_cell.length_a   1.000
_cell.length_b   1.000
_cell.length_c   1.000
_cell.angle_alpha   90.00
_cell.angle_beta   90.00
_cell.angle_gamma   90.00
#
_symmetry.space_group_name_H-M   'P 1'
#
loop_
_entity.id
_entity.type
_entity.pdbx_description
1 polymer ?
#
loop_
_entity_poly.entity_id
_entity_poly.type
_entity_poly.pdbx_seq_one_letter_code
_entity_poly.pdbx_strand_id
1 'polypeptide(L)'
;MPQLNPHQTFANYIEGESNKLSRSVGLSIAEHPNTNQFNPMFIYGPSGCGKTHLVNAIGVQTKQLYPQKRVLYISAHLFQVQFVNAVLKNATNDFIKFYQTIDMLIVDDVQTWASADKTQETFFHIFNHLFRNGKRIILASDRPHVELNEMSDRLITRFSCGIIAELEKPNVQLCVDILNAKIRRDGLKIPAEVTQFIAETANGSVRDLEGVINSLMAYSVVYNSDIDMRLAERVIKRAVKVDDTPLTVDDILEKVSNHFKVSVSAVSSKSRKRDLVVPRQVSMYLAQKYTKMPAARIGRLVGNRDHSTVIHSCTQVENRLKI
;
A
#
# COMPACT_ATOMS: atom_id res chain seq x y z
N MET A 1 20.49 7.20 -17.35
CA MET A 1 20.23 5.83 -16.85
C MET A 1 19.42 5.95 -15.58
N PRO A 2 18.43 5.09 -15.33
CA PRO A 2 17.73 5.07 -14.04
C PRO A 2 18.76 4.78 -12.95
N GLN A 3 18.84 5.67 -11.98
CA GLN A 3 19.82 5.58 -10.90
C GLN A 3 19.12 5.20 -9.61
N LEU A 4 19.82 4.46 -8.77
CA LEU A 4 19.45 4.25 -7.39
C LEU A 4 19.28 5.61 -6.70
N ASN A 5 18.26 5.73 -5.86
CA ASN A 5 18.07 6.90 -5.02
C ASN A 5 19.01 6.80 -3.80
N PRO A 6 20.07 7.61 -3.69
CA PRO A 6 21.05 7.51 -2.60
C PRO A 6 20.47 7.86 -1.23
N HIS A 7 19.31 8.52 -1.20
CA HIS A 7 18.60 8.87 0.03
C HIS A 7 17.72 7.76 0.58
N GLN A 8 17.49 6.68 -0.17
CA GLN A 8 16.73 5.51 0.26
C GLN A 8 17.70 4.40 0.69
N THR A 9 18.02 4.37 1.98
CA THR A 9 19.01 3.46 2.58
C THR A 9 18.38 2.61 3.69
N PHE A 10 19.07 1.54 4.12
CA PHE A 10 18.66 0.78 5.30
C PHE A 10 18.72 1.59 6.60
N ALA A 11 19.55 2.63 6.67
CA ALA A 11 19.67 3.49 7.84
C ALA A 11 18.40 4.31 8.12
N ASN A 12 17.66 4.67 7.07
CA ASN A 12 16.40 5.42 7.18
C ASN A 12 15.16 4.59 6.80
N TYR A 13 15.33 3.28 6.58
CA TYR A 13 14.24 2.32 6.44
C TYR A 13 13.87 1.78 7.82
N ILE A 14 12.83 2.35 8.43
CA ILE A 14 12.44 2.00 9.80
C ILE A 14 11.88 0.58 9.83
N GLU A 15 12.43 -0.25 10.74
CA GLU A 15 12.01 -1.63 10.93
C GLU A 15 10.76 -1.71 11.81
N GLY A 16 9.82 -2.56 11.43
CA GLY A 16 8.64 -2.93 12.19
C GLY A 16 8.21 -4.36 11.86
N GLU A 17 7.20 -4.88 12.52
CA GLU A 17 6.72 -6.26 12.30
C GLU A 17 6.36 -6.52 10.84
N SER A 18 5.67 -5.59 10.18
CA SER A 18 5.18 -5.70 8.81
C SER A 18 6.28 -5.75 7.73
N ASN A 19 7.52 -5.38 8.05
CA ASN A 19 8.61 -5.32 7.08
C ASN A 19 9.90 -6.04 7.53
N LYS A 20 9.93 -6.60 8.74
CA LYS A 20 11.12 -7.21 9.34
C LYS A 20 11.75 -8.31 8.48
N LEU A 21 10.93 -9.25 7.99
CA LEU A 21 11.41 -10.34 7.12
C LEU A 21 12.03 -9.79 5.85
N SER A 22 11.28 -8.96 5.13
CA SER A 22 11.71 -8.40 3.84
C SER A 22 12.97 -7.55 3.98
N ARG A 23 13.07 -6.77 5.07
CA ARG A 23 14.26 -5.97 5.40
C ARG A 23 15.47 -6.85 5.70
N SER A 24 15.31 -7.87 6.54
CA SER A 24 16.42 -8.79 6.93
C SER A 24 16.95 -9.56 5.74
N VAL A 25 16.05 -10.09 4.89
CA VAL A 25 16.44 -10.76 3.64
C VAL A 25 17.13 -9.79 2.68
N GLY A 26 16.58 -8.58 2.53
CA GLY A 26 17.19 -7.55 1.67
C GLY A 26 18.60 -7.17 2.13
N LEU A 27 18.83 -7.03 3.43
CA LEU A 27 20.15 -6.76 3.99
C LEU A 27 21.12 -7.91 3.73
N SER A 28 20.70 -9.16 3.96
CA SER A 28 21.50 -10.36 3.65
C SER A 28 21.88 -10.43 2.17
N ILE A 29 20.97 -10.10 1.26
CA ILE A 29 21.27 -10.04 -0.19
C ILE A 29 22.31 -8.96 -0.50
N ALA A 30 22.21 -7.79 0.14
CA ALA A 30 23.16 -6.70 -0.09
C ALA A 30 24.56 -7.02 0.45
N GLU A 31 24.66 -7.72 1.57
CA GLU A 31 25.92 -8.13 2.20
C GLU A 31 26.56 -9.34 1.50
N HIS A 32 25.74 -10.24 0.95
CA HIS A 32 26.21 -11.46 0.31
C HIS A 32 25.68 -11.61 -1.14
N PRO A 33 26.00 -10.69 -2.05
CA PRO A 33 25.43 -10.64 -3.40
C PRO A 33 25.89 -11.79 -4.31
N ASN A 34 26.89 -12.58 -3.91
CA ASN A 34 27.42 -13.71 -4.70
C ASN A 34 26.78 -15.06 -4.33
N THR A 35 25.99 -15.14 -3.27
CA THR A 35 25.30 -16.37 -2.90
C THR A 35 24.03 -16.52 -3.74
N ASN A 36 23.60 -17.76 -4.03
CA ASN A 36 22.32 -17.99 -4.72
C ASN A 36 21.11 -18.03 -3.78
N GLN A 37 21.35 -17.85 -2.48
CA GLN A 37 20.30 -17.83 -1.48
C GLN A 37 19.36 -16.63 -1.74
N PHE A 38 18.06 -16.85 -1.67
CA PHE A 38 17.03 -15.83 -1.89
C PHE A 38 17.04 -15.17 -3.29
N ASN A 39 17.38 -15.93 -4.34
CA ASN A 39 17.39 -15.42 -5.72
C ASN A 39 16.41 -16.20 -6.62
N PRO A 40 15.46 -15.51 -7.29
CA PRO A 40 15.16 -14.09 -7.18
C PRO A 40 14.53 -13.72 -5.83
N MET A 41 14.51 -12.42 -5.49
CA MET A 41 13.67 -11.87 -4.45
C MET A 41 12.47 -11.16 -5.09
N PHE A 42 11.27 -11.65 -4.79
CA PHE A 42 10.02 -11.03 -5.22
C PHE A 42 9.35 -10.37 -4.02
N ILE A 43 9.22 -9.04 -4.04
CA ILE A 43 8.63 -8.24 -2.99
C ILE A 43 7.27 -7.75 -3.46
N TYR A 44 6.23 -7.98 -2.67
CA TYR A 44 4.92 -7.45 -3.00
C TYR A 44 4.24 -6.81 -1.78
N GLY A 45 3.24 -5.98 -2.05
CA GLY A 45 2.45 -5.34 -1.01
C GLY A 45 1.74 -4.09 -1.53
N PRO A 46 0.81 -3.52 -0.77
CA PRO A 46 0.00 -2.39 -1.20
C PRO A 46 0.85 -1.16 -1.54
N SER A 47 0.24 -0.20 -2.25
CA SER A 47 0.92 1.07 -2.54
C SER A 47 1.25 1.81 -1.24
N GLY A 48 2.44 2.43 -1.17
CA GLY A 48 2.86 3.22 -0.02
C GLY A 48 3.42 2.42 1.16
N CYS A 49 3.58 1.08 1.10
CA CYS A 49 4.16 0.27 2.18
C CYS A 49 5.70 0.28 2.24
N GLY A 50 6.40 0.96 1.31
CA GLY A 50 7.86 1.09 1.34
C GLY A 50 8.64 0.15 0.42
N LYS A 51 8.01 -0.52 -0.57
CA LYS A 51 8.68 -1.42 -1.53
C LYS A 51 9.85 -0.75 -2.24
N THR A 52 9.58 0.37 -2.92
CA THR A 52 10.59 1.15 -3.66
C THR A 52 11.75 1.57 -2.78
N HIS A 53 11.49 1.97 -1.53
CA HIS A 53 12.54 2.30 -0.58
C HIS A 53 13.42 1.08 -0.28
N LEU A 54 12.82 -0.07 0.03
CA LEU A 54 13.56 -1.28 0.34
C LEU A 54 14.45 -1.73 -0.82
N VAL A 55 13.91 -1.79 -2.05
CA VAL A 55 14.70 -2.24 -3.21
C VAL A 55 15.84 -1.27 -3.54
N ASN A 56 15.64 0.04 -3.35
CA ASN A 56 16.72 1.02 -3.45
C ASN A 56 17.76 0.84 -2.34
N ALA A 57 17.33 0.62 -1.09
CA ALA A 57 18.24 0.38 0.04
C ALA A 57 19.15 -0.83 -0.22
N ILE A 58 18.62 -1.93 -0.76
CA ILE A 58 19.40 -3.10 -1.16
C ILE A 58 20.43 -2.71 -2.21
N GLY A 59 20.04 -2.01 -3.26
CA GLY A 59 20.93 -1.59 -4.34
C GLY A 59 22.02 -0.64 -3.86
N VAL A 60 21.68 0.36 -3.05
CA VAL A 60 22.62 1.34 -2.47
C VAL A 60 23.62 0.64 -1.58
N GLN A 61 23.17 -0.21 -0.65
CA GLN A 61 24.04 -0.96 0.25
C GLN A 61 24.99 -1.89 -0.53
N THR A 62 24.47 -2.61 -1.53
CA THR A 62 25.31 -3.45 -2.40
C THR A 62 26.38 -2.62 -3.10
N LYS A 63 26.03 -1.45 -3.62
CA LYS A 63 26.97 -0.57 -4.32
C LYS A 63 28.03 0.04 -3.39
N GLN A 64 27.68 0.29 -2.13
CA GLN A 64 28.61 0.75 -1.10
C GLN A 64 29.61 -0.34 -0.71
N LEU A 65 29.14 -1.58 -0.51
CA LEU A 65 30.00 -2.71 -0.12
C LEU A 65 30.84 -3.25 -1.30
N TYR A 66 30.26 -3.21 -2.52
CA TYR A 66 30.87 -3.77 -3.73
C TYR A 66 30.83 -2.75 -4.89
N PRO A 67 31.67 -1.71 -4.87
CA PRO A 67 31.65 -0.62 -5.87
C PRO A 67 31.83 -1.09 -7.32
N GLN A 68 32.51 -2.21 -7.53
CA GLN A 68 32.77 -2.81 -8.85
C GLN A 68 31.53 -3.49 -9.46
N LYS A 69 30.51 -3.86 -8.64
CA LYS A 69 29.30 -4.51 -9.15
C LYS A 69 28.45 -3.55 -9.95
N ARG A 70 27.90 -4.03 -11.05
CA ARG A 70 26.93 -3.32 -11.87
C ARG A 70 25.54 -3.54 -11.30
N VAL A 71 25.08 -2.59 -10.48
CA VAL A 71 23.72 -2.59 -9.90
C VAL A 71 22.85 -1.67 -10.75
N LEU A 72 21.76 -2.18 -11.28
CA LEU A 72 20.80 -1.43 -12.06
C LEU A 72 19.40 -1.49 -11.39
N TYR A 73 18.87 -0.31 -11.05
CA TYR A 73 17.47 -0.13 -10.68
C TYR A 73 16.72 0.44 -11.88
N ILE A 74 15.55 -0.11 -12.19
CA ILE A 74 14.67 0.37 -13.24
C ILE A 74 13.21 0.07 -12.89
N SER A 75 12.30 0.98 -13.24
CA SER A 75 10.88 0.64 -13.22
C SER A 75 10.51 -0.22 -14.44
N ALA A 76 9.56 -1.12 -14.27
CA ALA A 76 9.10 -1.97 -15.36
C ALA A 76 8.57 -1.16 -16.55
N HIS A 77 7.89 -0.04 -16.29
CA HIS A 77 7.46 0.88 -17.34
C HIS A 77 8.66 1.44 -18.16
N LEU A 78 9.72 1.90 -17.49
CA LEU A 78 10.88 2.45 -18.19
C LEU A 78 11.64 1.36 -18.95
N PHE A 79 11.71 0.14 -18.42
CA PHE A 79 12.25 -1.02 -19.15
C PHE A 79 11.47 -1.24 -20.45
N GLN A 80 10.14 -1.24 -20.40
CA GLN A 80 9.28 -1.38 -21.57
C GLN A 80 9.53 -0.26 -22.59
N VAL A 81 9.59 1.00 -22.18
CA VAL A 81 9.89 2.14 -23.05
C VAL A 81 11.26 1.98 -23.74
N GLN A 82 12.28 1.57 -22.98
CA GLN A 82 13.62 1.33 -23.54
C GLN A 82 13.63 0.17 -24.54
N PHE A 83 12.90 -0.92 -24.24
CA PHE A 83 12.75 -2.05 -25.15
C PHE A 83 12.06 -1.66 -26.46
N VAL A 84 10.94 -0.95 -26.38
CA VAL A 84 10.22 -0.46 -27.59
C VAL A 84 11.14 0.42 -28.44
N ASN A 85 11.89 1.33 -27.82
CA ASN A 85 12.85 2.17 -28.53
C ASN A 85 13.98 1.35 -29.18
N ALA A 86 14.44 0.29 -28.53
CA ALA A 86 15.45 -0.61 -29.11
C ALA A 86 14.90 -1.39 -30.32
N VAL A 87 13.64 -1.83 -30.25
CA VAL A 87 12.96 -2.47 -31.40
C VAL A 87 12.83 -1.51 -32.58
N LEU A 88 12.37 -0.27 -32.36
CA LEU A 88 12.24 0.75 -33.41
C LEU A 88 13.57 1.09 -34.07
N LYS A 89 14.68 0.98 -33.34
CA LYS A 89 16.04 1.25 -33.83
C LYS A 89 16.77 -0.01 -34.35
N ASN A 90 16.11 -1.17 -34.44
CA ASN A 90 16.71 -2.47 -34.75
C ASN A 90 17.90 -2.83 -33.85
N ALA A 91 17.92 -2.38 -32.59
CA ALA A 91 19.00 -2.55 -31.61
C ALA A 91 18.61 -3.50 -30.45
N THR A 92 17.66 -4.40 -30.67
CA THR A 92 17.15 -5.34 -29.63
C THR A 92 18.25 -6.21 -29.05
N ASN A 93 19.20 -6.69 -29.89
CA ASN A 93 20.32 -7.51 -29.42
C ASN A 93 21.25 -6.72 -28.49
N ASP A 94 21.52 -5.47 -28.77
CA ASP A 94 22.37 -4.62 -27.91
C ASP A 94 21.68 -4.31 -26.59
N PHE A 95 20.36 -4.11 -26.64
CA PHE A 95 19.52 -3.96 -25.43
C PHE A 95 19.64 -5.21 -24.53
N ILE A 96 19.43 -6.40 -25.09
CA ILE A 96 19.53 -7.66 -24.33
C ILE A 96 20.94 -7.83 -23.78
N LYS A 97 21.98 -7.66 -24.59
CA LYS A 97 23.39 -7.77 -24.17
C LYS A 97 23.70 -6.82 -23.02
N PHE A 98 23.21 -5.57 -23.07
CA PHE A 98 23.40 -4.61 -22.01
C PHE A 98 22.89 -5.16 -20.68
N TYR A 99 21.62 -5.64 -20.62
CA TYR A 99 21.04 -6.18 -19.39
C TYR A 99 21.76 -7.45 -18.90
N GLN A 100 22.30 -8.26 -19.80
CA GLN A 100 23.07 -9.44 -19.47
C GLN A 100 24.41 -9.14 -18.77
N THR A 101 24.92 -7.90 -18.88
CA THR A 101 26.15 -7.48 -18.18
C THR A 101 25.92 -7.08 -16.72
N ILE A 102 24.67 -6.98 -16.27
CA ILE A 102 24.29 -6.50 -14.93
C ILE A 102 24.56 -7.59 -13.89
N ASP A 103 25.11 -7.21 -12.73
CA ASP A 103 25.35 -8.12 -11.61
C ASP A 103 24.16 -8.20 -10.65
N MET A 104 23.42 -7.09 -10.49
CA MET A 104 22.19 -7.03 -9.72
C MET A 104 21.17 -6.19 -10.47
N LEU A 105 20.09 -6.83 -10.92
CA LEU A 105 18.97 -6.19 -11.60
C LEU A 105 17.80 -6.04 -10.62
N ILE A 106 17.37 -4.80 -10.41
CA ILE A 106 16.23 -4.44 -9.59
C ILE A 106 15.15 -3.87 -10.52
N VAL A 107 13.99 -4.51 -10.56
CA VAL A 107 12.84 -4.06 -11.37
C VAL A 107 11.67 -3.76 -10.45
N ASP A 108 11.23 -2.51 -10.46
CA ASP A 108 10.10 -2.05 -9.66
C ASP A 108 8.83 -1.97 -10.51
N ASP A 109 7.67 -2.20 -9.87
CA ASP A 109 6.34 -2.14 -10.46
C ASP A 109 6.12 -3.11 -11.65
N VAL A 110 6.54 -4.37 -11.50
CA VAL A 110 6.46 -5.39 -12.58
C VAL A 110 5.03 -5.66 -13.07
N GLN A 111 4.00 -5.37 -12.27
CA GLN A 111 2.59 -5.46 -12.67
C GLN A 111 2.25 -4.59 -13.88
N THR A 112 3.06 -3.56 -14.18
CA THR A 112 2.84 -2.68 -15.35
C THR A 112 3.12 -3.37 -16.68
N TRP A 113 3.72 -4.56 -16.69
CA TRP A 113 3.90 -5.37 -17.89
C TRP A 113 2.69 -6.23 -18.26
N ALA A 114 1.59 -6.13 -17.51
CA ALA A 114 0.34 -6.76 -17.91
C ALA A 114 0.03 -6.45 -19.38
N SER A 115 -0.36 -7.47 -20.17
CA SER A 115 -0.63 -7.37 -21.61
C SER A 115 0.55 -6.94 -22.50
N ALA A 116 1.80 -6.89 -21.99
CA ALA A 116 2.98 -6.49 -22.77
C ALA A 116 3.82 -7.71 -23.23
N ASP A 117 3.23 -8.65 -23.97
CA ASP A 117 3.78 -9.96 -24.28
C ASP A 117 5.23 -9.94 -24.78
N LYS A 118 5.56 -9.07 -25.73
CA LYS A 118 6.93 -8.96 -26.27
C LYS A 118 7.94 -8.48 -25.23
N THR A 119 7.52 -7.61 -24.33
CA THR A 119 8.34 -7.13 -23.22
C THR A 119 8.58 -8.25 -22.23
N GLN A 120 7.53 -9.01 -21.89
CA GLN A 120 7.60 -10.16 -20.99
C GLN A 120 8.51 -11.25 -21.56
N GLU A 121 8.41 -11.57 -22.84
CA GLU A 121 9.27 -12.55 -23.51
C GLU A 121 10.75 -12.12 -23.48
N THR A 122 11.04 -10.86 -23.79
CA THR A 122 12.39 -10.32 -23.77
C THR A 122 12.95 -10.34 -22.34
N PHE A 123 12.15 -9.93 -21.36
CA PHE A 123 12.57 -9.99 -19.97
C PHE A 123 12.80 -11.42 -19.50
N PHE A 124 12.00 -12.40 -19.93
CA PHE A 124 12.20 -13.81 -19.63
C PHE A 124 13.57 -14.31 -20.11
N HIS A 125 14.03 -13.90 -21.30
CA HIS A 125 15.35 -14.25 -21.79
C HIS A 125 16.47 -13.61 -20.95
N ILE A 126 16.34 -12.34 -20.59
CA ILE A 126 17.28 -11.63 -19.72
C ILE A 126 17.31 -12.30 -18.34
N PHE A 127 16.14 -12.56 -17.75
CA PHE A 127 16.00 -13.21 -16.45
C PHE A 127 16.74 -14.55 -16.42
N ASN A 128 16.49 -15.44 -17.40
CA ASN A 128 17.12 -16.75 -17.46
C ASN A 128 18.65 -16.64 -17.60
N HIS A 129 19.14 -15.69 -18.38
CA HIS A 129 20.58 -15.45 -18.50
C HIS A 129 21.19 -15.04 -17.15
N LEU A 130 20.61 -14.04 -16.48
CA LEU A 130 21.09 -13.54 -15.20
C LEU A 130 21.03 -14.64 -14.13
N PHE A 131 19.91 -15.33 -14.04
CA PHE A 131 19.70 -16.39 -13.05
C PHE A 131 20.71 -17.54 -13.19
N ARG A 132 20.92 -18.04 -14.42
CA ARG A 132 21.89 -19.11 -14.71
C ARG A 132 23.34 -18.70 -14.42
N ASN A 133 23.65 -17.42 -14.52
CA ASN A 133 24.99 -16.90 -14.25
C ASN A 133 25.14 -16.41 -12.77
N GLY A 134 24.23 -16.78 -11.88
CA GLY A 134 24.29 -16.41 -10.46
C GLY A 134 24.18 -14.91 -10.19
N LYS A 135 23.62 -14.14 -11.16
CA LYS A 135 23.38 -12.71 -10.99
C LYS A 135 22.11 -12.48 -10.16
N ARG A 136 22.06 -11.39 -9.40
CA ARG A 136 20.95 -11.06 -8.53
C ARG A 136 19.79 -10.45 -9.29
N ILE A 137 18.58 -10.90 -8.93
CA ILE A 137 17.33 -10.37 -9.48
C ILE A 137 16.41 -10.03 -8.31
N ILE A 138 15.95 -8.79 -8.27
CA ILE A 138 15.00 -8.29 -7.27
C ILE A 138 13.83 -7.68 -8.02
N LEU A 139 12.62 -8.09 -7.67
CA LEU A 139 11.40 -7.67 -8.34
C LEU A 139 10.44 -7.10 -7.29
N ALA A 140 9.77 -6.00 -7.60
CA ALA A 140 8.73 -5.44 -6.74
C ALA A 140 7.40 -5.31 -7.50
N SER A 141 6.29 -5.58 -6.79
CA SER A 141 4.92 -5.54 -7.33
C SER A 141 3.94 -4.95 -6.30
N ASP A 142 2.83 -4.40 -6.77
CA ASP A 142 1.73 -3.94 -5.91
C ASP A 142 0.84 -5.10 -5.40
N ARG A 143 1.00 -6.31 -5.98
CA ARG A 143 0.21 -7.50 -5.68
C ARG A 143 1.05 -8.77 -5.77
N PRO A 144 0.61 -9.89 -5.16
CA PRO A 144 1.32 -11.15 -5.24
C PRO A 144 1.42 -11.67 -6.68
N HIS A 145 2.47 -12.43 -6.97
CA HIS A 145 2.73 -12.97 -8.33
C HIS A 145 1.58 -13.80 -8.88
N VAL A 146 0.82 -14.49 -8.02
CA VAL A 146 -0.35 -15.31 -8.41
C VAL A 146 -1.54 -14.47 -8.91
N GLU A 147 -1.57 -13.16 -8.60
CA GLU A 147 -2.60 -12.23 -9.05
C GLU A 147 -2.18 -11.42 -10.29
N LEU A 148 -1.03 -11.70 -10.88
CA LEU A 148 -0.55 -11.09 -12.11
C LEU A 148 -1.19 -11.78 -13.34
N ASN A 149 -2.52 -11.73 -13.44
CA ASN A 149 -3.33 -12.52 -14.38
C ASN A 149 -2.99 -12.33 -15.88
N GLU A 150 -2.35 -11.22 -16.25
CA GLU A 150 -1.96 -10.92 -17.63
C GLU A 150 -0.44 -11.06 -17.84
N MET A 151 0.22 -11.75 -16.93
CA MET A 151 1.62 -12.14 -17.02
C MET A 151 1.73 -13.59 -17.49
N SER A 152 2.71 -13.87 -18.32
CA SER A 152 2.93 -15.25 -18.82
C SER A 152 3.29 -16.21 -17.66
N ASP A 153 2.73 -17.41 -17.66
CA ASP A 153 2.99 -18.46 -16.65
C ASP A 153 4.50 -18.73 -16.48
N ARG A 154 5.26 -18.59 -17.56
CA ARG A 154 6.73 -18.75 -17.52
C ARG A 154 7.41 -17.72 -16.62
N LEU A 155 6.97 -16.47 -16.64
CA LEU A 155 7.51 -15.43 -15.74
C LEU A 155 7.01 -15.63 -14.32
N ILE A 156 5.74 -15.92 -14.12
CA ILE A 156 5.17 -16.21 -12.80
C ILE A 156 5.95 -17.32 -12.10
N THR A 157 6.20 -18.42 -12.82
CA THR A 157 7.02 -19.54 -12.31
C THR A 157 8.44 -19.10 -11.96
N ARG A 158 9.04 -18.17 -12.72
CA ARG A 158 10.38 -17.65 -12.42
C ARG A 158 10.38 -16.72 -11.20
N PHE A 159 9.33 -15.92 -11.02
CA PHE A 159 9.20 -15.02 -9.87
C PHE A 159 9.08 -15.83 -8.56
N SER A 160 8.48 -17.01 -8.61
CA SER A 160 8.30 -17.88 -7.44
C SER A 160 9.47 -18.82 -7.16
N CYS A 161 10.52 -18.86 -8.00
CA CYS A 161 11.66 -19.78 -7.79
C CYS A 161 12.54 -19.45 -6.57
N GLY A 162 12.48 -18.22 -6.07
CA GLY A 162 13.30 -17.74 -4.96
C GLY A 162 12.48 -17.43 -3.71
N ILE A 163 12.75 -16.28 -3.08
CA ILE A 163 11.97 -15.83 -1.94
C ILE A 163 10.86 -14.88 -2.36
N ILE A 164 9.67 -15.11 -1.83
CA ILE A 164 8.52 -14.22 -1.95
C ILE A 164 8.37 -13.53 -0.60
N ALA A 165 8.46 -12.20 -0.58
CA ALA A 165 8.43 -11.41 0.63
C ALA A 165 7.28 -10.38 0.57
N GLU A 166 6.32 -10.54 1.45
CA GLU A 166 5.23 -9.59 1.60
C GLU A 166 5.67 -8.38 2.43
N LEU A 167 5.26 -7.20 2.00
CA LEU A 167 5.28 -5.98 2.79
C LEU A 167 3.83 -5.60 3.12
N GLU A 168 3.46 -5.83 4.36
CA GLU A 168 2.14 -5.46 4.85
C GLU A 168 2.04 -3.93 5.06
N LYS A 169 0.82 -3.45 5.22
CA LYS A 169 0.60 -2.06 5.65
C LYS A 169 1.24 -1.84 7.03
N PRO A 170 2.02 -0.76 7.23
CA PRO A 170 2.55 -0.43 8.55
C PRO A 170 1.42 -0.24 9.56
N ASN A 171 1.61 -0.78 10.76
CA ASN A 171 0.72 -0.50 11.88
C ASN A 171 0.94 0.94 12.41
N VAL A 172 0.05 1.41 13.28
CA VAL A 172 0.10 2.78 13.82
C VAL A 172 1.45 3.07 14.50
N GLN A 173 2.00 2.11 15.24
CA GLN A 173 3.28 2.29 15.93
C GLN A 173 4.42 2.51 14.92
N LEU A 174 4.51 1.70 13.88
CA LEU A 174 5.53 1.89 12.83
C LEU A 174 5.34 3.23 12.10
N CYS A 175 4.08 3.66 11.86
CA CYS A 175 3.79 4.98 11.31
C CYS A 175 4.32 6.11 12.21
N VAL A 176 4.11 6.01 13.53
CA VAL A 176 4.65 6.97 14.52
C VAL A 176 6.18 6.99 14.48
N ASP A 177 6.82 5.82 14.41
CA ASP A 177 8.28 5.72 14.39
C ASP A 177 8.87 6.33 13.11
N ILE A 178 8.22 6.09 11.94
CA ILE A 178 8.58 6.70 10.66
C ILE A 178 8.42 8.22 10.72
N LEU A 179 7.30 8.72 11.25
CA LEU A 179 7.05 10.15 11.42
C LEU A 179 8.10 10.80 12.33
N ASN A 180 8.38 10.19 13.48
CA ASN A 180 9.38 10.70 14.43
C ASN A 180 10.79 10.72 13.83
N ALA A 181 11.15 9.70 13.04
CA ALA A 181 12.44 9.68 12.35
C ALA A 181 12.54 10.82 11.32
N LYS A 182 11.47 11.07 10.56
CA LYS A 182 11.41 12.16 9.58
C LYS A 182 11.40 13.53 10.25
N ILE A 183 10.59 13.71 11.29
CA ILE A 183 10.52 14.96 12.09
C ILE A 183 11.90 15.34 12.62
N ARG A 184 12.63 14.37 13.21
CA ARG A 184 14.01 14.58 13.71
C ARG A 184 14.98 14.92 12.58
N ARG A 185 14.93 14.20 11.47
CA ARG A 185 15.81 14.44 10.32
C ARG A 185 15.59 15.82 9.71
N ASP A 186 14.34 16.26 9.59
CA ASP A 186 13.96 17.50 8.94
C ASP A 186 13.97 18.70 9.94
N GLY A 187 14.32 18.47 11.23
CA GLY A 187 14.43 19.49 12.27
C GLY A 187 13.10 20.13 12.66
N LEU A 188 11.99 19.43 12.46
CA LEU A 188 10.65 19.95 12.72
C LEU A 188 10.29 19.83 14.21
N LYS A 189 9.43 20.74 14.68
CA LYS A 189 8.82 20.69 16.00
C LYS A 189 7.34 20.39 15.85
N ILE A 190 6.96 19.11 16.07
CA ILE A 190 5.57 18.65 15.99
C ILE A 190 5.22 18.01 17.33
N PRO A 191 4.11 18.43 18.00
CA PRO A 191 3.65 17.81 19.23
C PRO A 191 3.36 16.31 19.06
N ALA A 192 3.63 15.51 20.10
CA ALA A 192 3.42 14.07 20.06
C ALA A 192 1.97 13.67 19.76
N GLU A 193 0.99 14.43 20.28
CA GLU A 193 -0.44 14.23 19.99
C GLU A 193 -0.77 14.41 18.51
N VAL A 194 -0.14 15.38 17.85
CA VAL A 194 -0.30 15.61 16.40
C VAL A 194 0.33 14.46 15.61
N THR A 195 1.51 14.00 16.01
CA THR A 195 2.18 12.85 15.38
C THR A 195 1.32 11.59 15.47
N GLN A 196 0.76 11.33 16.65
CA GLN A 196 -0.14 10.19 16.87
C GLN A 196 -1.40 10.29 15.99
N PHE A 197 -2.03 11.46 15.96
CA PHE A 197 -3.22 11.72 15.13
C PHE A 197 -2.95 11.50 13.63
N ILE A 198 -1.79 11.96 13.13
CA ILE A 198 -1.38 11.74 11.73
C ILE A 198 -1.23 10.24 11.45
N ALA A 199 -0.54 9.51 12.36
CA ALA A 199 -0.30 8.07 12.20
C ALA A 199 -1.60 7.25 12.15
N GLU A 200 -2.57 7.58 12.99
CA GLU A 200 -3.88 6.91 13.05
C GLU A 200 -4.74 7.21 11.80
N THR A 201 -4.62 8.42 11.26
CA THR A 201 -5.48 8.87 10.15
C THR A 201 -4.94 8.49 8.77
N ALA A 202 -3.63 8.35 8.62
CA ALA A 202 -2.99 8.05 7.32
C ALA A 202 -3.15 6.60 6.84
N ASN A 203 -3.89 5.77 7.57
CA ASN A 203 -4.30 4.41 7.18
C ASN A 203 -3.15 3.50 6.67
N GLY A 204 -1.96 3.64 7.27
CA GLY A 204 -0.79 2.80 6.96
C GLY A 204 -0.11 3.08 5.60
N SER A 205 -0.32 4.24 5.01
CA SER A 205 0.41 4.67 3.81
C SER A 205 1.58 5.59 4.17
N VAL A 206 2.81 5.10 4.03
CA VAL A 206 4.02 5.91 4.26
C VAL A 206 4.07 7.11 3.30
N ARG A 207 3.58 6.95 2.06
CA ARG A 207 3.52 8.06 1.09
C ARG A 207 2.59 9.17 1.56
N ASP A 208 1.44 8.82 2.15
CA ASP A 208 0.50 9.80 2.67
C ASP A 208 1.06 10.49 3.92
N LEU A 209 1.73 9.73 4.81
CA LEU A 209 2.48 10.30 5.95
C LEU A 209 3.49 11.34 5.49
N GLU A 210 4.30 11.03 4.47
CA GLU A 210 5.27 11.97 3.90
C GLU A 210 4.59 13.20 3.30
N GLY A 211 3.50 13.02 2.58
CA GLY A 211 2.70 14.10 2.02
C GLY A 211 2.14 15.05 3.07
N VAL A 212 1.62 14.50 4.16
CA VAL A 212 1.10 15.28 5.30
C VAL A 212 2.22 16.09 5.96
N ILE A 213 3.36 15.47 6.30
CA ILE A 213 4.50 16.17 6.92
C ILE A 213 5.02 17.29 6.02
N ASN A 214 5.21 17.02 4.74
CA ASN A 214 5.69 18.03 3.79
C ASN A 214 4.71 19.22 3.69
N SER A 215 3.41 18.95 3.72
CA SER A 215 2.38 19.98 3.71
C SER A 215 2.39 20.80 5.01
N LEU A 216 2.48 20.15 6.17
CA LEU A 216 2.57 20.82 7.47
C LEU A 216 3.81 21.72 7.54
N MET A 217 4.95 21.23 7.07
CA MET A 217 6.18 22.01 7.00
C MET A 217 6.01 23.25 6.11
N ALA A 218 5.41 23.08 4.92
CA ALA A 218 5.17 24.21 4.02
C ALA A 218 4.26 25.27 4.65
N TYR A 219 3.18 24.86 5.33
CA TYR A 219 2.30 25.79 6.04
C TYR A 219 3.01 26.51 7.19
N SER A 220 3.78 25.77 8.00
CA SER A 220 4.52 26.33 9.12
C SER A 220 5.53 27.42 8.66
N VAL A 221 6.26 27.13 7.59
CA VAL A 221 7.25 28.08 7.02
C VAL A 221 6.56 29.29 6.39
N VAL A 222 5.52 29.09 5.57
CA VAL A 222 4.85 30.19 4.84
C VAL A 222 4.13 31.16 5.79
N TYR A 223 3.46 30.60 6.80
CA TYR A 223 2.65 31.39 7.74
C TYR A 223 3.39 31.73 9.06
N ASN A 224 4.65 31.30 9.19
CA ASN A 224 5.46 31.46 10.41
C ASN A 224 4.68 31.06 11.68
N SER A 225 4.01 29.91 11.60
CA SER A 225 3.12 29.40 12.65
C SER A 225 3.56 28.02 13.13
N ASP A 226 3.35 27.76 14.42
CA ASP A 226 3.59 26.44 14.99
C ASP A 226 2.62 25.41 14.40
N ILE A 227 3.09 24.15 14.35
CA ILE A 227 2.26 23.01 13.90
C ILE A 227 1.43 22.56 15.10
N ASP A 228 0.14 22.86 15.05
CA ASP A 228 -0.86 22.45 16.04
C ASP A 228 -1.86 21.43 15.47
N MET A 229 -2.75 20.93 16.33
CA MET A 229 -3.78 19.96 15.95
C MET A 229 -4.74 20.52 14.89
N ARG A 230 -5.08 21.81 14.96
CA ARG A 230 -6.02 22.44 14.00
C ARG A 230 -5.43 22.48 12.59
N LEU A 231 -4.13 22.77 12.50
CA LEU A 231 -3.41 22.74 11.23
C LEU A 231 -3.32 21.31 10.69
N ALA A 232 -3.01 20.32 11.55
CA ALA A 232 -2.95 18.92 11.18
C ALA A 232 -4.29 18.40 10.63
N GLU A 233 -5.41 18.65 11.31
CA GLU A 233 -6.75 18.28 10.83
C GLU A 233 -7.07 18.89 9.47
N ARG A 234 -6.72 20.15 9.26
CA ARG A 234 -6.97 20.84 7.99
C ARG A 234 -6.15 20.24 6.83
N VAL A 235 -4.88 19.94 7.09
CA VAL A 235 -3.98 19.37 6.10
C VAL A 235 -4.40 17.94 5.76
N ILE A 236 -4.67 17.10 6.76
CA ILE A 236 -5.06 15.70 6.56
C ILE A 236 -6.33 15.59 5.73
N LYS A 237 -7.36 16.38 6.03
CA LYS A 237 -8.61 16.39 5.24
C LYS A 237 -8.41 16.68 3.75
N ARG A 238 -7.28 17.30 3.38
CA ARG A 238 -6.95 17.63 1.99
C ARG A 238 -5.95 16.68 1.36
N ALA A 239 -5.04 16.14 2.15
CA ALA A 239 -3.90 15.36 1.68
C ALA A 239 -4.18 13.84 1.67
N VAL A 240 -4.94 13.36 2.65
CA VAL A 240 -5.26 11.93 2.76
C VAL A 240 -6.67 11.73 2.20
N LYS A 241 -6.81 10.84 1.24
CA LYS A 241 -8.09 10.18 1.03
C LYS A 241 -8.34 9.43 2.34
N VAL A 242 -9.10 10.03 3.25
CA VAL A 242 -9.72 9.23 4.32
C VAL A 242 -10.39 8.09 3.55
N ASP A 243 -9.90 6.88 3.70
CA ASP A 243 -10.61 5.73 3.13
C ASP A 243 -12.01 5.81 3.72
N ASP A 244 -12.93 6.33 2.91
CA ASP A 244 -14.31 5.93 3.01
C ASP A 244 -14.30 4.43 2.68
N THR A 245 -13.83 3.60 3.61
CA THR A 245 -14.25 2.19 3.63
C THR A 245 -15.75 2.31 3.60
N PRO A 246 -16.40 1.85 2.52
CA PRO A 246 -17.82 2.06 2.40
C PRO A 246 -18.46 1.49 3.66
N LEU A 247 -19.04 2.37 4.49
CA LEU A 247 -19.66 2.00 5.75
C LEU A 247 -20.49 0.74 5.49
N THR A 248 -20.10 -0.38 6.08
CA THR A 248 -20.85 -1.62 5.93
C THR A 248 -22.10 -1.54 6.82
N VAL A 249 -23.10 -2.32 6.50
CA VAL A 249 -24.32 -2.41 7.34
C VAL A 249 -23.94 -2.94 8.73
N ASP A 250 -22.92 -3.78 8.83
CA ASP A 250 -22.44 -4.35 10.08
C ASP A 250 -21.77 -3.28 10.96
N ASP A 251 -20.94 -2.39 10.40
CA ASP A 251 -20.34 -1.25 11.11
C ASP A 251 -21.43 -0.31 11.67
N ILE A 252 -22.48 -0.07 10.89
CA ILE A 252 -23.61 0.76 11.31
C ILE A 252 -24.38 0.09 12.44
N LEU A 253 -24.63 -1.22 12.34
CA LEU A 253 -25.29 -2.00 13.38
C LEU A 253 -24.50 -1.98 14.69
N GLU A 254 -23.19 -2.15 14.61
CA GLU A 254 -22.31 -2.12 15.78
C GLU A 254 -22.33 -0.74 16.46
N LYS A 255 -22.13 0.34 15.70
CA LYS A 255 -22.12 1.71 16.24
C LYS A 255 -23.47 2.11 16.84
N VAL A 256 -24.59 1.78 16.17
CA VAL A 256 -25.93 2.06 16.68
C VAL A 256 -26.21 1.22 17.93
N SER A 257 -25.87 -0.06 17.93
CA SER A 257 -26.04 -0.95 19.08
C SER A 257 -25.28 -0.45 20.31
N ASN A 258 -24.04 -0.02 20.14
CA ASN A 258 -23.21 0.56 21.20
C ASN A 258 -23.82 1.86 21.74
N HIS A 259 -24.34 2.74 20.87
CA HIS A 259 -24.98 4.01 21.26
C HIS A 259 -26.25 3.77 22.12
N PHE A 260 -27.08 2.81 21.71
CA PHE A 260 -28.31 2.48 22.43
C PHE A 260 -28.09 1.47 23.56
N LYS A 261 -26.84 1.01 23.81
CA LYS A 261 -26.48 0.02 24.83
C LYS A 261 -27.25 -1.30 24.70
N VAL A 262 -27.44 -1.77 23.48
CA VAL A 262 -28.09 -3.04 23.15
C VAL A 262 -27.15 -3.92 22.33
N SER A 263 -27.34 -5.24 22.33
CA SER A 263 -26.52 -6.12 21.49
C SER A 263 -26.96 -6.10 20.03
N VAL A 264 -26.04 -6.28 19.08
CA VAL A 264 -26.33 -6.38 17.64
C VAL A 264 -27.32 -7.50 17.36
N SER A 265 -27.20 -8.63 18.05
CA SER A 265 -28.14 -9.77 17.94
C SER A 265 -29.55 -9.41 18.39
N ALA A 266 -29.70 -8.58 19.44
CA ALA A 266 -31.01 -8.11 19.90
C ALA A 266 -31.63 -7.15 18.89
N VAL A 267 -30.89 -6.22 18.29
CA VAL A 267 -31.35 -5.31 17.25
C VAL A 267 -31.84 -6.09 16.03
N SER A 268 -31.09 -7.12 15.61
CA SER A 268 -31.43 -7.99 14.47
C SER A 268 -32.55 -9.01 14.75
N SER A 269 -32.97 -9.14 16.00
CA SER A 269 -34.04 -10.09 16.42
C SER A 269 -35.44 -9.73 15.89
N LYS A 270 -36.39 -10.67 15.98
CA LYS A 270 -37.80 -10.42 15.63
C LYS A 270 -38.60 -9.63 16.69
N SER A 271 -37.96 -9.23 17.79
CA SER A 271 -38.61 -8.50 18.89
C SER A 271 -39.25 -7.18 18.43
N ARG A 272 -40.44 -6.89 18.98
CA ARG A 272 -41.19 -5.64 18.75
C ARG A 272 -41.08 -4.65 19.91
N LYS A 273 -40.20 -4.92 20.91
CA LYS A 273 -39.98 -4.00 22.03
C LYS A 273 -39.45 -2.66 21.52
N ARG A 274 -39.95 -1.56 22.04
CA ARG A 274 -39.62 -0.19 21.61
C ARG A 274 -38.12 0.07 21.67
N ASP A 275 -37.42 -0.42 22.70
CA ASP A 275 -35.99 -0.27 22.94
C ASP A 275 -35.10 -0.97 21.86
N LEU A 276 -35.70 -1.89 21.08
CA LEU A 276 -35.01 -2.59 19.98
C LEU A 276 -35.53 -2.14 18.60
N VAL A 277 -36.78 -1.61 18.54
CA VAL A 277 -37.37 -1.11 17.29
C VAL A 277 -36.69 0.19 16.87
N VAL A 278 -36.43 1.12 17.79
CA VAL A 278 -35.79 2.41 17.48
C VAL A 278 -34.38 2.23 16.96
N PRO A 279 -33.46 1.50 17.64
CA PRO A 279 -32.14 1.24 17.11
C PRO A 279 -32.16 0.56 15.74
N ARG A 280 -33.06 -0.40 15.52
CA ARG A 280 -33.23 -1.08 14.23
C ARG A 280 -33.65 -0.11 13.12
N GLN A 281 -34.63 0.78 13.38
CA GLN A 281 -35.07 1.81 12.43
C GLN A 281 -33.94 2.77 12.07
N VAL A 282 -33.18 3.21 13.07
CA VAL A 282 -32.00 4.08 12.88
C VAL A 282 -30.93 3.36 12.06
N SER A 283 -30.62 2.08 12.35
CA SER A 283 -29.68 1.30 11.57
C SER A 283 -30.08 1.16 10.11
N MET A 284 -31.36 0.88 9.82
CA MET A 284 -31.89 0.80 8.45
C MET A 284 -31.77 2.14 7.71
N TYR A 285 -32.12 3.23 8.38
CA TYR A 285 -32.04 4.59 7.83
C TYR A 285 -30.63 4.98 7.50
N LEU A 286 -29.67 4.77 8.42
CA LEU A 286 -28.25 5.07 8.20
C LEU A 286 -27.66 4.18 7.11
N ALA A 287 -28.02 2.88 7.09
CA ALA A 287 -27.58 1.96 6.05
C ALA A 287 -28.05 2.42 4.65
N GLN A 288 -29.31 2.84 4.51
CA GLN A 288 -29.84 3.33 3.24
C GLN A 288 -29.16 4.64 2.82
N LYS A 289 -28.89 5.52 3.76
CA LYS A 289 -28.30 6.85 3.50
C LYS A 289 -26.82 6.78 3.13
N TYR A 290 -26.04 5.87 3.75
CA TYR A 290 -24.58 5.88 3.66
C TYR A 290 -23.96 4.69 2.90
N THR A 291 -24.71 3.58 2.66
CA THR A 291 -24.12 2.39 2.00
C THR A 291 -24.47 2.21 0.53
N LYS A 292 -25.31 3.05 -0.06
CA LYS A 292 -25.83 2.89 -1.43
C LYS A 292 -26.44 1.52 -1.73
N MET A 293 -26.74 0.70 -0.72
CA MET A 293 -27.31 -0.64 -0.90
C MET A 293 -28.81 -0.58 -1.15
N PRO A 294 -29.36 -1.49 -2.00
CA PRO A 294 -30.82 -1.62 -2.17
C PRO A 294 -31.50 -2.00 -0.85
N ALA A 295 -32.69 -1.43 -0.60
CA ALA A 295 -33.47 -1.69 0.63
C ALA A 295 -33.68 -3.19 0.92
N ALA A 296 -33.87 -4.00 -0.13
CA ALA A 296 -34.02 -5.45 0.01
C ALA A 296 -32.77 -6.13 0.59
N ARG A 297 -31.57 -5.65 0.26
CA ARG A 297 -30.30 -6.18 0.80
C ARG A 297 -30.10 -5.71 2.24
N ILE A 298 -30.38 -4.45 2.53
CA ILE A 298 -30.35 -3.90 3.90
C ILE A 298 -31.28 -4.68 4.81
N GLY A 299 -32.51 -4.95 4.38
CA GLY A 299 -33.48 -5.72 5.15
C GLY A 299 -33.01 -7.10 5.53
N ARG A 300 -32.35 -7.81 4.60
CA ARG A 300 -31.76 -9.14 4.86
C ARG A 300 -30.66 -9.09 5.93
N LEU A 301 -29.80 -8.07 5.89
CA LEU A 301 -28.70 -7.90 6.84
C LEU A 301 -29.18 -7.42 8.22
N VAL A 302 -30.24 -6.59 8.28
CA VAL A 302 -30.80 -6.07 9.54
C VAL A 302 -31.96 -6.94 10.06
N GLY A 303 -31.68 -8.24 10.23
CA GLY A 303 -32.61 -9.19 10.87
C GLY A 303 -33.64 -9.81 9.90
N ASN A 304 -33.29 -10.05 8.65
CA ASN A 304 -34.08 -10.71 7.62
C ASN A 304 -35.47 -10.10 7.45
N ARG A 305 -35.54 -8.80 7.14
CA ARG A 305 -36.75 -7.99 6.95
C ARG A 305 -37.00 -7.69 5.48
N ASP A 306 -38.27 -7.51 5.12
CA ASP A 306 -38.67 -7.12 3.77
C ASP A 306 -38.29 -5.69 3.44
N HIS A 307 -38.12 -5.40 2.17
CA HIS A 307 -37.77 -4.06 1.66
C HIS A 307 -38.79 -3.00 2.10
N SER A 308 -40.09 -3.33 2.19
CA SER A 308 -41.14 -2.46 2.67
C SER A 308 -40.94 -2.02 4.13
N THR A 309 -40.44 -2.92 4.97
CA THR A 309 -40.08 -2.62 6.37
C THR A 309 -38.91 -1.62 6.44
N VAL A 310 -37.94 -1.72 5.56
CA VAL A 310 -36.80 -0.77 5.50
C VAL A 310 -37.29 0.60 5.08
N ILE A 311 -38.09 0.70 4.00
CA ILE A 311 -38.67 1.97 3.51
C ILE A 311 -39.49 2.64 4.60
N HIS A 312 -40.39 1.87 5.21
CA HIS A 312 -41.21 2.39 6.32
C HIS A 312 -40.35 2.89 7.50
N SER A 313 -39.33 2.15 7.86
CA SER A 313 -38.37 2.52 8.94
C SER A 313 -37.68 3.84 8.63
N CYS A 314 -37.21 4.03 7.39
CA CYS A 314 -36.55 5.25 6.95
C CYS A 314 -37.49 6.46 7.02
N THR A 315 -38.73 6.33 6.52
CA THR A 315 -39.75 7.38 6.61
C THR A 315 -40.08 7.75 8.07
N GLN A 316 -40.15 6.76 8.97
CA GLN A 316 -40.39 7.02 10.40
C GLN A 316 -39.25 7.81 11.06
N VAL A 317 -37.98 7.48 10.72
CA VAL A 317 -36.82 8.23 11.25
C VAL A 317 -36.79 9.64 10.68
N GLU A 318 -36.98 9.81 9.37
CA GLU A 318 -37.02 11.13 8.72
C GLU A 318 -38.11 12.05 9.31
N ASN A 319 -39.29 11.51 9.56
CA ASN A 319 -40.38 12.27 10.17
C ASN A 319 -40.05 12.72 11.61
N ARG A 320 -39.28 11.90 12.36
CA ARG A 320 -38.81 12.27 13.70
C ARG A 320 -37.68 13.29 13.70
N LEU A 321 -36.89 13.35 12.65
CA LEU A 321 -35.81 14.34 12.51
C LEU A 321 -36.30 15.72 12.07
N LYS A 322 -37.57 15.83 11.58
CA LYS A 322 -38.19 17.09 11.16
C LYS A 322 -38.96 17.80 12.29
N ILE A 323 -39.06 17.17 13.45
CA ILE A 323 -39.68 17.72 14.69
C ILE A 323 -38.55 18.20 15.61
#